data_8b71917b5e38afacaeda34371ee2f753
#
_entry.id   8b71917b5e38afacaeda34371ee2f753
#
_cell.length_a   1.000
_cell.length_b   1.000
_cell.length_c   1.000
_cell.angle_alpha   90.00
_cell.angle_beta   90.00
_cell.angle_gamma   90.00
#
_symmetry.space_group_name_H-M   'P 1'
#
loop_
_entity.id
_entity.type
_entity.pdbx_description
1 polymer ?
#
loop_
_entity_poly.entity_id
_entity_poly.type
_entity_poly.pdbx_seq_one_letter_code
_entity_poly.pdbx_strand_id
1 'polypeptide(L)'
;HHPKLTKQWYLDLLAHTKGKFPQVNIHGFSPSEFVHFREVFQEPLEKIIADFKVAGLGSIPGGGGEILVDRVRQRVSPLKAMSDDWLEVMDVAHGLGLSSSATMMFGHVETVADRIEHLERVRAQQDKSKGFTAFIGWTFQAEHTKLHAPTVGAHEYLRTQALARIYLDNFPSVQSSWVTQGQEIGQVALKFGANDLGSIMIEENVVSQAGTTFRMTVADMHRLITELGYEPHQRDNWYRLLN
;
A
#
# COMPACT_ATOMS: atom_id res chain seq x y z
N HIS A 1 14.31 -11.41 -0.22
CA HIS A 1 14.43 -12.86 0.08
C HIS A 1 15.88 -13.26 0.34
N HIS A 2 16.12 -13.99 1.44
CA HIS A 2 17.45 -14.51 1.74
C HIS A 2 17.62 -15.89 1.06
N PRO A 3 18.69 -16.14 0.29
CA PRO A 3 18.82 -17.35 -0.53
C PRO A 3 18.75 -18.69 0.21
N LYS A 4 19.02 -18.67 1.53
CA LYS A 4 18.99 -19.88 2.38
C LYS A 4 17.61 -20.15 3.01
N LEU A 5 16.63 -19.24 2.85
CA LEU A 5 15.32 -19.41 3.44
C LEU A 5 14.41 -20.20 2.49
N THR A 6 13.85 -21.28 3.02
CA THR A 6 12.90 -22.13 2.29
C THR A 6 11.47 -21.62 2.43
N LYS A 7 10.56 -22.08 1.59
CA LYS A 7 9.12 -21.84 1.76
C LYS A 7 8.66 -22.21 3.16
N GLN A 8 9.08 -23.39 3.68
CA GLN A 8 8.70 -23.86 5.00
C GLN A 8 9.10 -22.88 6.10
N TRP A 9 10.25 -22.24 6.00
CA TRP A 9 10.68 -21.22 6.96
C TRP A 9 9.69 -20.06 7.07
N TYR A 10 9.15 -19.58 5.92
CA TYR A 10 8.15 -18.51 5.92
C TYR A 10 6.82 -18.96 6.51
N LEU A 11 6.40 -20.19 6.20
CA LEU A 11 5.18 -20.78 6.76
C LEU A 11 5.30 -20.94 8.28
N ASP A 12 6.44 -21.42 8.77
CA ASP A 12 6.71 -21.56 10.20
C ASP A 12 6.72 -20.21 10.92
N LEU A 13 7.30 -19.17 10.30
CA LEU A 13 7.29 -17.81 10.83
C LEU A 13 5.86 -17.28 10.99
N LEU A 14 5.03 -17.45 9.98
CA LEU A 14 3.62 -17.03 10.02
C LEU A 14 2.85 -17.80 11.09
N ALA A 15 2.96 -19.13 11.09
CA ALA A 15 2.28 -19.99 12.05
C ALA A 15 2.72 -19.71 13.50
N HIS A 16 4.02 -19.51 13.73
CA HIS A 16 4.54 -19.16 15.05
C HIS A 16 4.01 -17.82 15.54
N THR A 17 4.04 -16.80 14.66
CA THR A 17 3.54 -15.46 14.98
C THR A 17 2.04 -15.49 15.27
N LYS A 18 1.27 -16.16 14.43
CA LYS A 18 -0.17 -16.29 14.61
C LYS A 18 -0.55 -17.12 15.84
N GLY A 19 0.23 -18.15 16.15
CA GLY A 19 0.06 -18.95 17.36
C GLY A 19 0.31 -18.15 18.65
N LYS A 20 1.30 -17.26 18.66
CA LYS A 20 1.57 -16.39 19.82
C LYS A 20 0.59 -15.21 19.94
N PHE A 21 0.16 -14.66 18.81
CA PHE A 21 -0.67 -13.44 18.75
C PHE A 21 -1.88 -13.65 17.83
N PRO A 22 -2.83 -14.52 18.22
CA PRO A 22 -3.95 -14.90 17.37
C PRO A 22 -4.85 -13.72 16.96
N GLN A 23 -4.90 -12.66 17.76
CA GLN A 23 -5.70 -11.45 17.50
C GLN A 23 -5.04 -10.51 16.50
N VAL A 24 -3.72 -10.63 16.25
CA VAL A 24 -2.98 -9.73 15.34
C VAL A 24 -3.21 -10.16 13.90
N ASN A 25 -3.58 -9.22 13.03
CA ASN A 25 -3.57 -9.44 11.59
C ASN A 25 -2.12 -9.37 11.07
N ILE A 26 -1.69 -10.39 10.36
CA ILE A 26 -0.40 -10.36 9.66
C ILE A 26 -0.67 -9.77 8.27
N HIS A 27 -0.23 -8.53 8.07
CA HIS A 27 -0.27 -7.81 6.80
C HIS A 27 1.15 -7.77 6.24
N GLY A 28 1.46 -8.62 5.29
CA GLY A 28 2.84 -8.80 4.84
C GLY A 28 2.96 -9.45 3.47
N PHE A 29 4.18 -9.51 2.98
CA PHE A 29 4.55 -10.05 1.66
C PHE A 29 3.85 -9.33 0.51
N SER A 30 4.57 -8.38 -0.10
CA SER A 30 4.11 -7.63 -1.26
C SER A 30 3.97 -8.51 -2.51
N PRO A 31 3.23 -8.08 -3.53
CA PRO A 31 3.16 -8.79 -4.81
C PRO A 31 4.52 -9.10 -5.42
N SER A 32 5.48 -8.19 -5.34
CA SER A 32 6.84 -8.44 -5.85
C SER A 32 7.55 -9.59 -5.13
N GLU A 33 7.26 -9.80 -3.83
CA GLU A 33 7.79 -10.94 -3.08
C GLU A 33 7.10 -12.25 -3.53
N PHE A 34 5.79 -12.23 -3.76
CA PHE A 34 5.08 -13.42 -4.26
C PHE A 34 5.51 -13.82 -5.66
N VAL A 35 5.73 -12.86 -6.56
CA VAL A 35 6.30 -13.13 -7.89
C VAL A 35 7.69 -13.78 -7.74
N HIS A 36 8.53 -13.26 -6.85
CA HIS A 36 9.83 -13.86 -6.57
C HIS A 36 9.71 -15.26 -5.94
N PHE A 37 8.76 -15.47 -5.03
CA PHE A 37 8.51 -16.79 -4.44
C PHE A 37 8.06 -17.81 -5.49
N ARG A 38 7.24 -17.42 -6.47
CA ARG A 38 6.87 -18.28 -7.60
C ARG A 38 8.10 -18.80 -8.34
N GLU A 39 9.08 -17.91 -8.57
CA GLU A 39 10.32 -18.26 -9.25
C GLU A 39 11.22 -19.18 -8.39
N VAL A 40 11.38 -18.86 -7.11
CA VAL A 40 12.29 -19.59 -6.22
C VAL A 40 11.74 -20.94 -5.77
N PHE A 41 10.44 -21.01 -5.47
CA PHE A 41 9.83 -22.25 -4.97
C PHE A 41 9.36 -23.15 -6.12
N GLN A 42 9.33 -22.65 -7.37
CA GLN A 42 8.88 -23.41 -8.55
C GLN A 42 7.48 -24.02 -8.36
N GLU A 43 6.58 -23.26 -7.71
CA GLU A 43 5.20 -23.66 -7.46
C GLU A 43 4.22 -22.64 -8.06
N PRO A 44 2.98 -23.04 -8.40
CA PRO A 44 1.94 -22.10 -8.82
C PRO A 44 1.68 -21.01 -7.78
N LEU A 45 1.47 -19.78 -8.22
CA LEU A 45 1.22 -18.62 -7.37
C LEU A 45 0.05 -18.85 -6.42
N GLU A 46 -1.05 -19.40 -6.93
CA GLU A 46 -2.24 -19.72 -6.14
C GLU A 46 -1.93 -20.65 -4.96
N LYS A 47 -1.11 -21.71 -5.21
CA LYS A 47 -0.70 -22.64 -4.16
C LYS A 47 0.15 -21.95 -3.10
N ILE A 48 1.09 -21.08 -3.50
CA ILE A 48 1.95 -20.34 -2.57
C ILE A 48 1.10 -19.45 -1.68
N ILE A 49 0.22 -18.63 -2.26
CA ILE A 49 -0.64 -17.70 -1.51
C ILE A 49 -1.61 -18.47 -0.59
N ALA A 50 -2.18 -19.59 -1.06
CA ALA A 50 -3.05 -20.44 -0.25
C ALA A 50 -2.31 -21.02 0.98
N ASP A 51 -1.08 -21.52 0.80
CA ASP A 51 -0.26 -22.06 1.89
C ASP A 51 0.09 -20.96 2.91
N PHE A 52 0.44 -19.74 2.44
CA PHE A 52 0.70 -18.60 3.30
C PHE A 52 -0.55 -18.16 4.09
N LYS A 53 -1.72 -18.16 3.43
CA LYS A 53 -3.00 -17.88 4.11
C LYS A 53 -3.28 -18.91 5.21
N VAL A 54 -3.11 -20.20 4.93
CA VAL A 54 -3.29 -21.28 5.91
C VAL A 54 -2.33 -21.12 7.09
N ALA A 55 -1.08 -20.69 6.83
CA ALA A 55 -0.08 -20.43 7.86
C ALA A 55 -0.36 -19.17 8.71
N GLY A 56 -1.32 -18.32 8.31
CA GLY A 56 -1.75 -17.18 9.12
C GLY A 56 -1.61 -15.80 8.47
N LEU A 57 -1.23 -15.72 7.20
CA LEU A 57 -1.27 -14.45 6.46
C LEU A 57 -2.71 -13.95 6.38
N GLY A 58 -2.96 -12.72 6.82
CA GLY A 58 -4.31 -12.15 6.89
C GLY A 58 -4.66 -11.17 5.78
N SER A 59 -3.66 -10.47 5.23
CA SER A 59 -3.84 -9.51 4.13
C SER A 59 -2.51 -9.17 3.46
N ILE A 60 -2.55 -8.59 2.26
CA ILE A 60 -1.38 -8.27 1.45
C ILE A 60 -1.24 -6.75 1.27
N PRO A 61 -0.06 -6.16 1.55
CA PRO A 61 0.17 -4.75 1.27
C PRO A 61 0.29 -4.48 -0.24
N GLY A 62 -0.14 -3.31 -0.67
CA GLY A 62 -0.01 -2.84 -2.06
C GLY A 62 1.42 -2.45 -2.46
N GLY A 63 2.40 -2.75 -1.62
CA GLY A 63 3.81 -2.43 -1.87
C GLY A 63 4.31 -2.97 -3.21
N GLY A 64 5.23 -2.24 -3.85
CA GLY A 64 5.69 -2.56 -5.20
C GLY A 64 4.74 -2.15 -6.31
N GLY A 65 3.57 -1.57 -6.01
CA GLY A 65 2.66 -1.00 -6.99
C GLY A 65 3.28 0.17 -7.75
N GLU A 66 4.03 1.00 -7.09
CA GLU A 66 4.64 2.25 -7.58
C GLU A 66 3.76 2.97 -8.62
N ILE A 67 4.03 2.77 -9.90
CA ILE A 67 3.16 3.10 -11.04
C ILE A 67 2.97 1.82 -11.86
N LEU A 68 1.73 1.40 -12.14
CA LEU A 68 1.42 0.22 -12.96
C LEU A 68 1.47 0.54 -14.47
N VAL A 69 2.60 1.09 -14.90
CA VAL A 69 2.95 1.41 -16.29
C VAL A 69 4.37 0.93 -16.52
N ASP A 70 4.56 -0.13 -17.29
CA ASP A 70 5.83 -0.87 -17.33
C ASP A 70 7.03 -0.05 -17.82
N ARG A 71 6.84 0.88 -18.77
CA ARG A 71 7.93 1.77 -19.19
C ARG A 71 8.44 2.66 -18.05
N VAL A 72 7.58 3.02 -17.08
CA VAL A 72 7.95 3.76 -15.87
C VAL A 72 8.59 2.82 -14.86
N ARG A 73 7.97 1.65 -14.63
CA ARG A 73 8.48 0.63 -13.70
C ARG A 73 9.91 0.20 -14.01
N GLN A 74 10.23 -0.03 -15.28
CA GLN A 74 11.58 -0.37 -15.74
C GLN A 74 12.63 0.69 -15.39
N ARG A 75 12.23 1.95 -15.18
CA ARG A 75 13.14 3.03 -14.77
C ARG A 75 13.25 3.18 -13.27
N VAL A 76 12.14 3.02 -12.53
CA VAL A 76 12.10 3.31 -11.08
C VAL A 76 12.28 2.08 -10.21
N SER A 77 11.89 0.91 -10.69
CA SER A 77 11.93 -0.35 -9.92
C SER A 77 12.11 -1.59 -10.83
N PRO A 78 13.18 -1.67 -11.62
CA PRO A 78 13.34 -2.71 -12.65
C PRO A 78 13.43 -4.14 -12.09
N LEU A 79 13.69 -4.28 -10.79
CA LEU A 79 13.79 -5.59 -10.11
C LEU A 79 12.49 -6.02 -9.42
N LYS A 80 11.45 -5.17 -9.46
CA LYS A 80 10.13 -5.51 -8.91
C LYS A 80 9.23 -6.12 -9.98
N ALA A 81 8.15 -6.75 -9.56
CA ALA A 81 7.13 -7.29 -10.44
C ALA A 81 6.66 -6.25 -11.48
N MET A 82 6.42 -6.65 -12.72
CA MET A 82 5.79 -5.80 -13.73
C MET A 82 4.30 -5.63 -13.42
N SER A 83 3.63 -4.76 -14.17
CA SER A 83 2.26 -4.35 -13.85
C SER A 83 1.28 -5.51 -13.83
N ASP A 84 1.34 -6.37 -14.84
CA ASP A 84 0.43 -7.51 -14.97
C ASP A 84 0.71 -8.60 -13.91
N ASP A 85 1.98 -8.86 -13.58
CA ASP A 85 2.35 -9.77 -12.48
C ASP A 85 1.83 -9.26 -11.13
N TRP A 86 1.94 -7.94 -10.88
CA TRP A 86 1.42 -7.33 -9.66
C TRP A 86 -0.10 -7.52 -9.55
N LEU A 87 -0.83 -7.29 -10.64
CA LEU A 87 -2.27 -7.46 -10.71
C LEU A 87 -2.67 -8.93 -10.58
N GLU A 88 -1.92 -9.87 -11.19
CA GLU A 88 -2.14 -11.30 -11.04
C GLU A 88 -2.08 -11.75 -9.58
N VAL A 89 -1.06 -11.28 -8.83
CA VAL A 89 -0.97 -11.57 -7.39
C VAL A 89 -2.19 -11.08 -6.63
N MET A 90 -2.66 -9.86 -6.91
CA MET A 90 -3.84 -9.30 -6.27
C MET A 90 -5.11 -10.08 -6.64
N ASP A 91 -5.25 -10.46 -7.90
CA ASP A 91 -6.39 -11.24 -8.37
C ASP A 91 -6.48 -12.61 -7.68
N VAL A 92 -5.36 -13.32 -7.63
CA VAL A 92 -5.27 -14.63 -6.94
C VAL A 92 -5.52 -14.49 -5.45
N ALA A 93 -4.93 -13.48 -4.80
CA ALA A 93 -5.11 -13.24 -3.38
C ALA A 93 -6.58 -12.95 -3.04
N HIS A 94 -7.23 -12.09 -3.82
CA HIS A 94 -8.64 -11.74 -3.65
C HIS A 94 -9.54 -12.96 -3.90
N GLY A 95 -9.23 -13.76 -4.93
CA GLY A 95 -9.96 -15.02 -5.21
C GLY A 95 -9.86 -16.03 -4.06
N LEU A 96 -8.75 -16.01 -3.32
CA LEU A 96 -8.56 -16.80 -2.11
C LEU A 96 -9.17 -16.14 -0.85
N GLY A 97 -9.81 -14.96 -0.97
CA GLY A 97 -10.44 -14.24 0.13
C GLY A 97 -9.47 -13.51 1.06
N LEU A 98 -8.24 -13.21 0.58
CA LEU A 98 -7.37 -12.25 1.24
C LEU A 98 -7.70 -10.85 0.75
N SER A 99 -7.77 -9.88 1.65
CA SER A 99 -7.85 -8.47 1.26
C SER A 99 -6.47 -7.86 1.06
N SER A 100 -6.42 -6.73 0.36
CA SER A 100 -5.17 -6.00 0.15
C SER A 100 -5.40 -4.49 0.11
N SER A 101 -4.31 -3.72 0.11
CA SER A 101 -4.34 -2.31 -0.28
C SER A 101 -3.81 -2.13 -1.70
N ALA A 102 -4.12 -0.99 -2.34
CA ALA A 102 -3.48 -0.55 -3.56
C ALA A 102 -2.68 0.72 -3.27
N THR A 103 -1.48 0.85 -3.85
CA THR A 103 -0.61 2.00 -3.63
C THR A 103 -0.17 2.61 -4.95
N MET A 104 0.00 3.93 -4.98
CA MET A 104 0.65 4.65 -6.07
C MET A 104 1.76 5.53 -5.51
N MET A 105 2.98 5.39 -6.03
CA MET A 105 4.07 6.32 -5.79
C MET A 105 4.20 7.25 -7.00
N PHE A 106 4.18 8.55 -6.78
CA PHE A 106 4.24 9.53 -7.86
C PHE A 106 5.19 10.68 -7.54
N GLY A 107 5.51 11.50 -8.55
CA GLY A 107 6.45 12.61 -8.44
C GLY A 107 7.89 12.21 -8.76
N HIS A 108 8.09 11.24 -9.65
CA HIS A 108 9.42 10.83 -10.10
C HIS A 108 9.59 11.06 -11.62
N VAL A 109 9.37 10.07 -12.47
CA VAL A 109 9.58 10.14 -13.94
C VAL A 109 8.30 9.90 -14.74
N GLU A 110 7.20 9.66 -14.03
CA GLU A 110 5.89 9.45 -14.61
C GLU A 110 5.28 10.76 -15.10
N THR A 111 4.31 10.66 -15.99
CA THR A 111 3.43 11.74 -16.43
C THR A 111 2.07 11.65 -15.74
N VAL A 112 1.25 12.70 -15.86
CA VAL A 112 -0.15 12.65 -15.39
C VAL A 112 -0.93 11.53 -16.09
N ALA A 113 -0.67 11.27 -17.37
CA ALA A 113 -1.30 10.17 -18.11
C ALA A 113 -0.95 8.80 -17.49
N ASP A 114 0.28 8.61 -17.02
CA ASP A 114 0.68 7.38 -16.33
C ASP A 114 -0.03 7.18 -15.00
N ARG A 115 -0.27 8.28 -14.26
CA ARG A 115 -1.08 8.21 -13.02
C ARG A 115 -2.51 7.80 -13.33
N ILE A 116 -3.10 8.32 -14.41
CA ILE A 116 -4.46 7.93 -14.85
C ILE A 116 -4.48 6.46 -15.27
N GLU A 117 -3.50 5.99 -16.05
CA GLU A 117 -3.40 4.59 -16.44
C GLU A 117 -3.28 3.67 -15.21
N HIS A 118 -2.47 4.06 -14.21
CA HIS A 118 -2.39 3.33 -12.94
C HIS A 118 -3.75 3.26 -12.23
N LEU A 119 -4.44 4.40 -12.10
CA LEU A 119 -5.76 4.46 -11.47
C LEU A 119 -6.78 3.59 -12.22
N GLU A 120 -6.75 3.60 -13.56
CA GLU A 120 -7.61 2.73 -14.38
C GLU A 120 -7.36 1.25 -14.10
N ARG A 121 -6.09 0.84 -14.05
CA ARG A 121 -5.72 -0.57 -13.78
C ARG A 121 -6.18 -1.05 -12.41
N VAL A 122 -5.98 -0.25 -11.35
CA VAL A 122 -6.43 -0.63 -10.01
C VAL A 122 -7.96 -0.55 -9.88
N ARG A 123 -8.61 0.40 -10.57
CA ARG A 123 -10.07 0.48 -10.66
C ARG A 123 -10.66 -0.78 -11.29
N ALA A 124 -10.14 -1.17 -12.45
CA ALA A 124 -10.59 -2.36 -13.17
C ALA A 124 -10.40 -3.64 -12.32
N GLN A 125 -9.26 -3.75 -11.62
CA GLN A 125 -9.03 -4.86 -10.70
C GLN A 125 -10.01 -4.84 -9.52
N GLN A 126 -10.34 -3.67 -8.98
CA GLN A 126 -11.32 -3.55 -7.90
C GLN A 126 -12.73 -3.93 -8.38
N ASP A 127 -13.13 -3.51 -9.58
CA ASP A 127 -14.42 -3.91 -10.17
C ASP A 127 -14.52 -5.43 -10.32
N LYS A 128 -13.42 -6.07 -10.71
CA LYS A 128 -13.33 -7.52 -10.91
C LYS A 128 -13.40 -8.29 -9.57
N SER A 129 -12.58 -7.90 -8.59
CA SER A 129 -12.31 -8.74 -7.40
C SER A 129 -12.88 -8.19 -6.10
N LYS A 130 -13.12 -6.86 -5.99
CA LYS A 130 -13.57 -6.13 -4.79
C LYS A 130 -12.73 -6.39 -3.54
N GLY A 131 -11.47 -6.77 -3.72
CA GLY A 131 -10.57 -7.18 -2.63
C GLY A 131 -9.70 -6.06 -2.06
N PHE A 132 -9.62 -4.90 -2.71
CA PHE A 132 -8.90 -3.76 -2.15
C PHE A 132 -9.71 -3.08 -1.04
N THR A 133 -9.10 -2.90 0.11
CA THR A 133 -9.67 -2.17 1.26
C THR A 133 -9.42 -0.68 1.18
N ALA A 134 -8.26 -0.28 0.63
CA ALA A 134 -7.89 1.12 0.49
C ALA A 134 -6.95 1.37 -0.67
N PHE A 135 -6.99 2.61 -1.16
CA PHE A 135 -5.98 3.20 -2.04
C PHE A 135 -5.12 4.21 -1.25
N ILE A 136 -3.80 4.16 -1.46
CA ILE A 136 -2.82 5.02 -0.78
C ILE A 136 -1.90 5.64 -1.84
N GLY A 137 -2.10 6.92 -2.12
CA GLY A 137 -1.18 7.71 -2.95
C GLY A 137 -0.10 8.38 -2.08
N TRP A 138 1.17 8.22 -2.44
CA TRP A 138 2.29 8.82 -1.72
C TRP A 138 3.35 9.36 -2.67
N THR A 139 4.08 10.38 -2.25
CA THR A 139 5.06 11.05 -3.09
C THR A 139 6.43 10.40 -2.99
N PHE A 140 7.10 10.32 -4.13
CA PHE A 140 8.49 9.88 -4.17
C PHE A 140 9.37 10.81 -3.32
N GLN A 141 10.20 10.21 -2.46
CA GLN A 141 11.19 10.91 -1.66
C GLN A 141 12.56 10.71 -2.32
N ALA A 142 13.08 11.77 -2.94
CA ALA A 142 14.30 11.69 -3.76
C ALA A 142 15.60 11.68 -2.93
N GLU A 143 15.55 12.17 -1.70
CA GLU A 143 16.72 12.27 -0.83
C GLU A 143 17.33 10.87 -0.58
N HIS A 144 18.64 10.77 -0.69
CA HIS A 144 19.39 9.52 -0.55
C HIS A 144 19.04 8.41 -1.57
N THR A 145 18.36 8.74 -2.67
CA THR A 145 18.08 7.79 -3.76
C THR A 145 18.95 8.05 -4.99
N LYS A 146 19.02 7.06 -5.91
CA LYS A 146 19.75 7.21 -7.17
C LYS A 146 18.95 7.96 -8.24
N LEU A 147 17.64 8.12 -8.02
CA LEU A 147 16.75 8.77 -8.98
C LEU A 147 16.58 10.24 -8.58
N HIS A 148 17.16 11.13 -9.38
CA HIS A 148 17.00 12.56 -9.18
C HIS A 148 15.64 13.01 -9.73
N ALA A 149 14.77 13.47 -8.84
CA ALA A 149 13.47 14.04 -9.19
C ALA A 149 13.19 15.24 -8.28
N PRO A 150 12.43 16.25 -8.77
CA PRO A 150 12.04 17.36 -7.91
C PRO A 150 11.08 16.87 -6.83
N THR A 151 11.17 17.45 -5.64
CA THR A 151 10.22 17.17 -4.55
C THR A 151 8.82 17.62 -4.94
N VAL A 152 7.85 16.74 -4.78
CA VAL A 152 6.43 17.05 -5.00
C VAL A 152 5.91 17.90 -3.85
N GLY A 153 5.42 19.11 -4.17
CA GLY A 153 4.79 19.99 -3.18
C GLY A 153 3.36 19.60 -2.83
N ALA A 154 2.84 20.19 -1.76
CA ALA A 154 1.50 19.94 -1.25
C ALA A 154 0.39 20.10 -2.30
N HIS A 155 0.48 21.12 -3.16
CA HIS A 155 -0.52 21.37 -4.21
C HIS A 155 -0.67 20.17 -5.16
N GLU A 156 0.44 19.61 -5.65
CA GLU A 156 0.42 18.48 -6.57
C GLU A 156 -0.05 17.20 -5.86
N TYR A 157 0.36 17.01 -4.59
CA TYR A 157 -0.13 15.90 -3.77
C TYR A 157 -1.65 15.98 -3.60
N LEU A 158 -2.19 17.13 -3.17
CA LEU A 158 -3.63 17.30 -2.93
C LEU A 158 -4.47 17.16 -4.21
N ARG A 159 -3.97 17.69 -5.35
CA ARG A 159 -4.60 17.45 -6.66
C ARG A 159 -4.68 15.98 -7.01
N THR A 160 -3.57 15.25 -6.83
CA THR A 160 -3.52 13.81 -7.13
C THR A 160 -4.44 13.02 -6.20
N GLN A 161 -4.51 13.42 -4.92
CA GLN A 161 -5.42 12.84 -3.92
C GLN A 161 -6.89 13.01 -4.31
N ALA A 162 -7.27 14.24 -4.70
CA ALA A 162 -8.63 14.54 -5.15
C ALA A 162 -8.99 13.78 -6.42
N LEU A 163 -8.07 13.73 -7.39
CA LEU A 163 -8.24 12.98 -8.62
C LEU A 163 -8.42 11.48 -8.33
N ALA A 164 -7.59 10.90 -7.45
CA ALA A 164 -7.71 9.51 -7.06
C ALA A 164 -9.08 9.22 -6.43
N ARG A 165 -9.59 10.08 -5.54
CA ARG A 165 -10.92 9.91 -4.94
C ARG A 165 -12.05 9.94 -5.99
N ILE A 166 -11.98 10.87 -6.95
CA ILE A 166 -13.00 10.97 -7.99
C ILE A 166 -12.94 9.76 -8.93
N TYR A 167 -11.73 9.32 -9.28
CA TYR A 167 -11.53 8.23 -10.22
C TYR A 167 -11.83 6.85 -9.62
N LEU A 168 -11.46 6.65 -8.36
CA LEU A 168 -11.64 5.39 -7.64
C LEU A 168 -12.91 5.42 -6.76
N ASP A 169 -14.06 5.68 -7.36
CA ASP A 169 -15.36 5.70 -6.67
C ASP A 169 -15.78 4.31 -6.13
N ASN A 170 -15.16 3.25 -6.66
CA ASN A 170 -15.33 1.87 -6.22
C ASN A 170 -14.40 1.45 -5.04
N PHE A 171 -13.53 2.35 -4.56
CA PHE A 171 -12.71 2.11 -3.37
C PHE A 171 -13.38 2.65 -2.11
N PRO A 172 -13.55 1.82 -1.05
CA PRO A 172 -14.18 2.28 0.18
C PRO A 172 -13.33 3.34 0.91
N SER A 173 -12.01 3.19 0.86
CA SER A 173 -11.09 4.10 1.55
C SER A 173 -10.02 4.64 0.63
N VAL A 174 -9.76 5.94 0.74
CA VAL A 174 -8.60 6.62 0.15
C VAL A 174 -7.83 7.25 1.31
N GLN A 175 -6.63 6.75 1.54
CA GLN A 175 -5.83 7.13 2.70
C GLN A 175 -4.96 8.36 2.40
N SER A 176 -4.87 9.25 3.38
CA SER A 176 -3.89 10.34 3.37
C SER A 176 -2.49 9.84 3.74
N SER A 177 -1.47 10.26 3.01
CA SER A 177 -0.07 9.91 3.26
C SER A 177 0.64 10.97 4.11
N TRP A 178 0.23 11.16 5.36
CA TRP A 178 0.88 12.07 6.29
C TRP A 178 2.35 11.73 6.56
N VAL A 179 2.73 10.47 6.42
CA VAL A 179 4.12 10.00 6.60
C VAL A 179 5.08 10.69 5.62
N THR A 180 4.63 10.98 4.39
CA THR A 180 5.42 11.66 3.36
C THR A 180 5.17 13.15 3.27
N GLN A 181 4.02 13.64 3.75
CA GLN A 181 3.57 15.02 3.56
C GLN A 181 3.58 15.87 4.83
N GLY A 182 3.72 15.24 6.00
CA GLY A 182 3.53 15.90 7.28
C GLY A 182 2.08 15.95 7.75
N GLN A 183 1.89 16.32 9.01
CA GLN A 183 0.59 16.30 9.67
C GLN A 183 -0.41 17.29 9.04
N GLU A 184 0.03 18.50 8.74
CA GLU A 184 -0.80 19.60 8.23
C GLU A 184 -1.37 19.28 6.85
N ILE A 185 -0.52 18.80 5.95
CA ILE A 185 -0.97 18.39 4.61
C ILE A 185 -1.80 17.10 4.68
N GLY A 186 -1.45 16.20 5.59
CA GLY A 186 -2.24 15.01 5.90
C GLY A 186 -3.66 15.37 6.36
N GLN A 187 -3.80 16.40 7.20
CA GLN A 187 -5.09 16.95 7.63
C GLN A 187 -5.87 17.53 6.44
N VAL A 188 -5.23 18.42 5.66
CA VAL A 188 -5.88 19.07 4.51
C VAL A 188 -6.36 18.04 3.48
N ALA A 189 -5.65 16.92 3.32
CA ALA A 189 -6.04 15.85 2.41
C ALA A 189 -7.43 15.25 2.71
N LEU A 190 -7.91 15.33 3.96
CA LEU A 190 -9.27 14.95 4.32
C LEU A 190 -10.35 15.82 3.62
N LYS A 191 -10.02 17.05 3.26
CA LYS A 191 -10.88 17.93 2.44
C LYS A 191 -10.70 17.70 0.94
N PHE A 192 -9.68 16.92 0.56
CA PHE A 192 -9.36 16.55 -0.83
C PHE A 192 -9.67 15.07 -1.12
N GLY A 193 -10.64 14.50 -0.40
CA GLY A 193 -11.20 13.18 -0.68
C GLY A 193 -10.59 12.02 0.08
N ALA A 194 -9.57 12.24 0.92
CA ALA A 194 -9.17 11.23 1.88
C ALA A 194 -10.26 11.05 2.96
N ASN A 195 -10.45 9.81 3.39
CA ASN A 195 -11.34 9.47 4.50
C ASN A 195 -10.66 8.55 5.53
N ASP A 196 -9.35 8.46 5.46
CA ASP A 196 -8.54 7.64 6.37
C ASP A 196 -7.16 8.30 6.56
N LEU A 197 -6.67 8.39 7.80
CA LEU A 197 -5.32 8.88 8.12
C LEU A 197 -4.31 7.73 8.29
N GLY A 198 -4.72 6.49 8.02
CA GLY A 198 -3.85 5.32 8.20
C GLY A 198 -3.68 4.94 9.67
N SER A 199 -2.45 4.70 10.06
CA SER A 199 -2.09 4.30 11.42
C SER A 199 -0.90 5.11 11.93
N ILE A 200 -0.74 5.15 13.25
CA ILE A 200 0.54 5.52 13.85
C ILE A 200 1.58 4.44 13.56
N MET A 201 2.83 4.84 13.41
CA MET A 201 3.94 3.94 13.16
C MET A 201 4.67 3.63 14.47
N ILE A 202 4.85 2.35 14.82
CA ILE A 202 5.78 1.94 15.88
C ILE A 202 7.20 2.19 15.39
N GLU A 203 7.50 1.72 14.17
CA GLU A 203 8.74 1.98 13.45
C GLU A 203 8.41 2.31 11.99
N GLU A 204 9.08 3.29 11.44
CA GLU A 204 9.08 3.61 10.02
C GLU A 204 10.53 3.65 9.53
N ASN A 205 10.92 2.64 8.77
CA ASN A 205 12.29 2.42 8.34
C ASN A 205 12.48 2.55 6.82
N VAL A 206 11.42 2.75 6.05
CA VAL A 206 11.47 2.83 4.59
C VAL A 206 11.58 4.29 4.15
N VAL A 207 10.60 5.11 4.51
CA VAL A 207 10.55 6.52 4.09
C VAL A 207 11.55 7.36 4.89
N SER A 208 11.84 6.96 6.13
CA SER A 208 12.85 7.62 6.96
C SER A 208 14.27 7.52 6.38
N GLN A 209 14.61 6.44 5.70
CA GLN A 209 15.88 6.32 4.96
C GLN A 209 15.97 7.31 3.79
N ALA A 210 14.84 7.77 3.27
CA ALA A 210 14.76 8.83 2.27
C ALA A 210 14.56 10.23 2.85
N GLY A 211 14.86 10.44 4.14
CA GLY A 211 14.89 11.75 4.81
C GLY A 211 13.60 12.17 5.50
N THR A 212 12.52 11.40 5.44
CA THR A 212 11.24 11.76 6.06
C THR A 212 11.19 11.33 7.53
N THR A 213 10.90 12.26 8.44
CA THR A 213 10.93 12.02 9.90
C THR A 213 9.63 12.40 10.62
N PHE A 214 8.52 12.52 9.89
CA PHE A 214 7.24 12.88 10.50
C PHE A 214 6.73 11.77 11.43
N ARG A 215 6.21 12.18 12.58
CA ARG A 215 5.59 11.29 13.57
C ARG A 215 4.24 11.83 13.99
N MET A 216 3.33 10.95 14.38
CA MET A 216 1.99 11.30 14.81
C MET A 216 1.55 10.36 15.93
N THR A 217 0.85 10.90 16.93
CA THR A 217 0.20 10.12 17.99
C THR A 217 -1.28 9.93 17.69
N VAL A 218 -1.96 9.04 18.41
CA VAL A 218 -3.43 8.91 18.33
C VAL A 218 -4.12 10.23 18.69
N ALA A 219 -3.61 10.95 19.69
CA ALA A 219 -4.15 12.26 20.10
C ALA A 219 -4.03 13.30 18.96
N ASP A 220 -2.90 13.30 18.25
CA ASP A 220 -2.74 14.17 17.07
C ASP A 220 -3.74 13.83 15.97
N MET A 221 -3.95 12.55 15.67
CA MET A 221 -4.93 12.13 14.66
C MET A 221 -6.35 12.59 15.04
N HIS A 222 -6.77 12.38 16.30
CA HIS A 222 -8.06 12.83 16.78
C HIS A 222 -8.21 14.34 16.66
N ARG A 223 -7.21 15.11 17.10
CA ARG A 223 -7.20 16.58 17.00
C ARG A 223 -7.36 17.04 15.56
N LEU A 224 -6.53 16.51 14.63
CA LEU A 224 -6.53 16.88 13.22
C LEU A 224 -7.89 16.60 12.55
N ILE A 225 -8.54 15.48 12.86
CA ILE A 225 -9.85 15.12 12.34
C ILE A 225 -10.93 16.05 12.90
N THR A 226 -10.91 16.27 14.24
CA THR A 226 -11.92 17.08 14.93
C THR A 226 -11.85 18.55 14.54
N GLU A 227 -10.66 19.12 14.35
CA GLU A 227 -10.47 20.51 13.89
C GLU A 227 -11.11 20.78 12.52
N LEU A 228 -11.27 19.75 11.67
CA LEU A 228 -11.98 19.87 10.40
C LEU A 228 -13.50 19.67 10.50
N GLY A 229 -14.02 19.43 11.72
CA GLY A 229 -15.43 19.16 11.97
C GLY A 229 -15.86 17.73 11.66
N TYR A 230 -14.93 16.79 11.57
CA TYR A 230 -15.21 15.37 11.42
C TYR A 230 -15.13 14.63 12.76
N GLU A 231 -15.80 13.49 12.84
CA GLU A 231 -15.75 12.60 13.99
C GLU A 231 -14.65 11.53 13.76
N PRO A 232 -13.65 11.42 14.65
CA PRO A 232 -12.61 10.40 14.54
C PRO A 232 -13.13 9.03 14.99
N HIS A 233 -12.92 8.01 14.16
CA HIS A 233 -13.21 6.62 14.50
C HIS A 233 -11.95 5.77 14.29
N GLN A 234 -11.72 4.84 15.22
CA GLN A 234 -10.69 3.83 15.05
C GLN A 234 -11.23 2.71 14.14
N ARG A 235 -10.37 2.15 13.30
CA ARG A 235 -10.67 1.00 12.46
C ARG A 235 -9.63 -0.12 12.61
N ASP A 236 -10.01 -1.32 12.22
CA ASP A 236 -9.05 -2.44 12.10
C ASP A 236 -8.35 -2.46 10.72
N ASN A 237 -7.52 -3.48 10.50
CA ASN A 237 -6.80 -3.66 9.23
C ASN A 237 -7.70 -4.09 8.06
N TRP A 238 -8.93 -4.49 8.32
CA TRP A 238 -9.94 -4.76 7.29
C TRP A 238 -10.84 -3.54 7.07
N TYR A 239 -10.48 -2.38 7.62
CA TYR A 239 -11.19 -1.11 7.52
C TYR A 239 -12.60 -1.14 8.14
N ARG A 240 -12.83 -2.04 9.10
CA ARG A 240 -14.07 -2.06 9.89
C ARG A 240 -13.91 -1.12 11.08
N LEU A 241 -14.91 -0.26 11.29
CA LEU A 241 -14.90 0.66 12.42
C LEU A 241 -14.97 -0.14 13.73
N LEU A 242 -14.14 0.29 14.67
CA LEU A 242 -14.13 -0.21 16.05
C LEU A 242 -14.92 0.81 16.90
N ASN A 243 -15.84 0.33 17.72
CA ASN A 243 -16.66 1.15 18.62
C ASN A 243 -15.87 1.61 19.83
#